data_ccb5b7575a4fc3953c793b3c333f0246
#
_entry.id   ccb5b7575a4fc3953c793b3c333f0246
#
_cell.length_a   1.000
_cell.length_b   1.000
_cell.length_c   1.000
_cell.angle_alpha   90.00
_cell.angle_beta   90.00
_cell.angle_gamma   90.00
#
_symmetry.space_group_name_H-M   'P 1'
#
loop_
_entity.id
_entity.type
_entity.pdbx_description
1 polymer ?
#
loop_
_entity_poly.entity_id
_entity_poly.type
_entity_poly.pdbx_seq_one_letter_code
_entity_poly.pdbx_strand_id
1 'polypeptide(L)'
;MTEEQNQNPPSGDPGAAAVASPRRWWILVALSLATTIIQFDQSGMTLALPHVQAELEATTQQLQWVMDAYSLALAAVVLTAGAVSDRYGRRKVFLLGIVVLAAGSLVGALAPDANVVIAGRAVMGVGGAMFMPGTLSIITHVFDRDTRPTAIGIWGAVTSLGVIIGPLISGAVLQIWHWRGIFILNVVMAAIAFTGAAALVPESRDPHPRRLDIPGALLAGVGLFGVSYAVIHSSSDGVTDTVVLAAAGIGAAALVLFWLRSSRGEVSMFDLDVARNPAFLGAALAAAATMFTMAGLLFMITQQFQLVDGFAALLAGAAVLPMAGGAVIASLLVPLLVKRLTARTLILLGLVLIAGATAVYGLAQPIRGYLPSLIVLILLGMGNGGVMVVANDLLMSSGPTSRSGLISSMNDTVQEIGTAFGIAVLGAVLASQYAVSLRRSMPGVADGSFTATLSDAGTDASVREAALAAFGDASRMAGLTAAGIVVLAVMVIAFTLRKVVAAKSGEDEED
;
A
#
# COMPACT_ATOMS: atom_id res chain seq x y z
N MET A 1 68.48 -11.02 4.69
CA MET A 1 67.87 -9.86 4.03
C MET A 1 66.41 -10.23 3.85
N THR A 2 65.60 -9.82 4.82
CA THR A 2 64.17 -10.07 4.94
C THR A 2 63.48 -8.81 4.49
N GLU A 3 62.74 -8.83 3.38
CA GLU A 3 61.85 -7.76 2.95
C GLU A 3 60.61 -7.76 3.85
N GLU A 4 60.50 -6.73 4.70
CA GLU A 4 59.26 -6.37 5.38
C GLU A 4 58.24 -5.85 4.33
N GLN A 5 57.24 -6.65 3.99
CA GLN A 5 56.05 -6.16 3.28
C GLN A 5 55.25 -5.23 4.19
N ASN A 6 55.41 -3.97 3.90
CA ASN A 6 54.61 -2.87 4.47
C ASN A 6 53.15 -3.01 3.94
N GLN A 7 52.30 -3.72 4.69
CA GLN A 7 50.87 -3.76 4.45
C GLN A 7 50.25 -2.47 5.03
N ASN A 8 50.17 -1.45 4.17
CA ASN A 8 49.27 -0.33 4.44
C ASN A 8 47.83 -0.86 4.51
N PRO A 9 47.05 -0.60 5.58
CA PRO A 9 45.65 -0.94 5.59
C PRO A 9 44.93 -0.14 4.50
N PRO A 10 43.91 -0.75 3.82
CA PRO A 10 43.18 -0.06 2.78
C PRO A 10 42.58 1.22 3.36
N SER A 11 42.86 2.32 2.67
CA SER A 11 42.33 3.66 2.97
C SER A 11 40.81 3.58 3.08
N GLY A 12 40.30 3.64 4.30
CA GLY A 12 38.88 3.76 4.59
C GLY A 12 38.33 5.00 3.89
N ASP A 13 37.21 4.82 3.23
CA ASP A 13 36.43 5.87 2.59
C ASP A 13 36.23 7.04 3.59
N PRO A 14 36.76 8.26 3.32
CA PRO A 14 36.65 9.40 4.26
C PRO A 14 35.22 9.86 4.51
N GLY A 15 34.22 9.30 3.79
CA GLY A 15 32.80 9.58 3.99
C GLY A 15 32.14 8.75 5.10
N ALA A 16 32.74 7.65 5.52
CA ALA A 16 32.27 6.80 6.62
C ALA A 16 32.83 7.26 7.98
N ALA A 17 32.81 8.55 8.28
CA ALA A 17 33.01 9.01 9.63
C ALA A 17 31.88 8.40 10.47
N ALA A 18 32.20 7.37 11.25
CA ALA A 18 31.30 6.65 12.11
C ALA A 18 30.46 7.66 12.92
N VAL A 19 29.21 7.83 12.54
CA VAL A 19 28.27 8.66 13.29
C VAL A 19 28.27 8.08 14.71
N ALA A 20 28.59 8.90 15.71
CA ALA A 20 28.73 8.47 17.10
C ALA A 20 27.56 7.57 17.51
N SER A 21 27.84 6.45 18.15
CA SER A 21 26.90 5.33 18.41
C SER A 21 25.48 5.75 18.85
N PRO A 22 25.25 6.74 19.74
CA PRO A 22 23.88 7.15 20.10
C PRO A 22 23.17 7.95 19.00
N ARG A 23 23.87 8.75 18.18
CA ARG A 23 23.26 9.61 17.15
C ARG A 23 22.61 8.79 16.02
N ARG A 24 23.19 7.66 15.63
CA ARG A 24 22.63 6.79 14.57
C ARG A 24 21.26 6.22 14.92
N TRP A 25 21.00 5.91 16.19
CA TRP A 25 19.71 5.44 16.64
C TRP A 25 18.63 6.53 16.59
N TRP A 26 18.97 7.78 16.89
CA TRP A 26 18.05 8.91 16.72
C TRP A 26 17.77 9.22 15.25
N ILE A 27 18.72 8.99 14.35
CA ILE A 27 18.47 9.02 12.89
C ILE A 27 17.42 7.95 12.53
N LEU A 28 17.58 6.72 13.03
CA LEU A 28 16.63 5.65 12.79
C LEU A 28 15.22 6.01 13.28
N VAL A 29 15.10 6.62 14.46
CA VAL A 29 13.80 7.08 14.99
C VAL A 29 13.16 8.10 14.06
N ALA A 30 13.91 9.10 13.58
CA ALA A 30 13.38 10.12 12.67
C ALA A 30 12.93 9.52 11.32
N LEU A 31 13.70 8.59 10.76
CA LEU A 31 13.37 7.88 9.53
C LEU A 31 12.14 6.98 9.70
N SER A 32 12.09 6.22 10.81
CA SER A 32 10.96 5.34 11.11
C SER A 32 9.68 6.14 11.35
N LEU A 33 9.76 7.30 12.02
CA LEU A 33 8.60 8.17 12.22
C LEU A 33 8.05 8.67 10.88
N ALA A 34 8.92 9.07 9.94
CA ALA A 34 8.47 9.51 8.61
C ALA A 34 7.72 8.39 7.85
N THR A 35 8.24 7.15 7.87
CA THR A 35 7.54 6.03 7.22
C THR A 35 6.26 5.61 7.96
N THR A 36 6.24 5.77 9.28
CA THR A 36 5.03 5.51 10.09
C THR A 36 3.89 6.46 9.71
N ILE A 37 4.17 7.72 9.29
CA ILE A 37 3.14 8.65 8.82
C ILE A 37 2.34 8.05 7.66
N ILE A 38 3.01 7.40 6.70
CA ILE A 38 2.36 6.77 5.54
C ILE A 38 1.36 5.72 6.00
N GLN A 39 1.78 4.82 6.88
CA GLN A 39 0.96 3.71 7.35
C GLN A 39 -0.20 4.19 8.24
N PHE A 40 0.09 5.16 9.12
CA PHE A 40 -0.90 5.82 9.95
C PHE A 40 -1.97 6.51 9.09
N ASP A 41 -1.56 7.29 8.11
CA ASP A 41 -2.45 8.05 7.24
C ASP A 41 -3.37 7.14 6.42
N GLN A 42 -2.84 6.11 5.76
CA GLN A 42 -3.64 5.18 4.97
C GLN A 42 -4.68 4.44 5.83
N SER A 43 -4.26 3.89 6.96
CA SER A 43 -5.17 3.15 7.85
C SER A 43 -6.17 4.07 8.54
N GLY A 44 -5.75 5.26 8.93
CA GLY A 44 -6.60 6.26 9.58
C GLY A 44 -7.63 6.87 8.65
N MET A 45 -7.24 7.16 7.40
CA MET A 45 -8.14 7.74 6.40
C MET A 45 -9.30 6.80 6.08
N THR A 46 -9.07 5.49 6.05
CA THR A 46 -10.12 4.49 5.84
C THR A 46 -11.26 4.61 6.88
N LEU A 47 -10.93 4.91 8.14
CA LEU A 47 -11.93 5.16 9.20
C LEU A 47 -12.62 6.51 9.07
N ALA A 48 -11.96 7.49 8.46
CA ALA A 48 -12.51 8.83 8.26
C ALA A 48 -13.52 8.92 7.10
N LEU A 49 -13.49 7.97 6.15
CA LEU A 49 -14.30 8.02 4.94
C LEU A 49 -15.79 8.29 5.17
N PRO A 50 -16.48 7.61 6.13
CA PRO A 50 -17.88 7.91 6.40
C PRO A 50 -18.12 9.33 6.89
N HIS A 51 -17.18 9.90 7.65
CA HIS A 51 -17.29 11.28 8.14
C HIS A 51 -17.05 12.30 7.02
N VAL A 52 -16.07 12.03 6.14
CA VAL A 52 -15.82 12.83 4.93
C VAL A 52 -17.05 12.79 4.02
N GLN A 53 -17.65 11.62 3.83
CA GLN A 53 -18.85 11.44 3.03
C GLN A 53 -20.02 12.25 3.57
N ALA A 54 -20.28 12.15 4.87
CA ALA A 54 -21.41 12.83 5.51
C ALA A 54 -21.28 14.37 5.51
N GLU A 55 -20.06 14.90 5.65
CA GLU A 55 -19.86 16.35 5.73
C GLU A 55 -19.69 17.02 4.36
N LEU A 56 -18.98 16.36 3.44
CA LEU A 56 -18.70 16.93 2.12
C LEU A 56 -19.64 16.41 1.04
N GLU A 57 -20.68 15.65 1.43
CA GLU A 57 -21.65 15.01 0.52
C GLU A 57 -20.95 14.23 -0.61
N ALA A 58 -19.82 13.57 -0.26
CA ALA A 58 -18.96 12.93 -1.21
C ALA A 58 -19.60 11.66 -1.78
N THR A 59 -19.47 11.47 -3.10
CA THR A 59 -19.90 10.25 -3.77
C THR A 59 -19.00 9.06 -3.42
N THR A 60 -19.48 7.84 -3.64
CA THR A 60 -18.64 6.63 -3.45
C THR A 60 -17.39 6.66 -4.31
N GLN A 61 -17.47 7.18 -5.54
CA GLN A 61 -16.30 7.36 -6.40
C GLN A 61 -15.30 8.36 -5.82
N GLN A 62 -15.78 9.47 -5.26
CA GLN A 62 -14.89 10.44 -4.61
C GLN A 62 -14.19 9.83 -3.37
N LEU A 63 -14.89 8.97 -2.59
CA LEU A 63 -14.25 8.25 -1.49
C LEU A 63 -13.16 7.28 -1.97
N GLN A 64 -13.41 6.58 -3.08
CA GLN A 64 -12.38 5.75 -3.72
C GLN A 64 -11.19 6.62 -4.15
N TRP A 65 -11.43 7.75 -4.80
CA TRP A 65 -10.38 8.69 -5.18
C TRP A 65 -9.62 9.29 -4.00
N VAL A 66 -10.29 9.56 -2.87
CA VAL A 66 -9.60 9.99 -1.64
C VAL A 66 -8.53 8.98 -1.22
N MET A 67 -8.78 7.68 -1.38
CA MET A 67 -7.79 6.64 -1.09
C MET A 67 -6.79 6.46 -2.24
N ASP A 68 -7.29 6.31 -3.46
CA ASP A 68 -6.49 5.92 -4.63
C ASP A 68 -5.53 7.01 -5.11
N ALA A 69 -5.92 8.29 -5.01
CA ALA A 69 -5.07 9.40 -5.44
C ALA A 69 -3.71 9.41 -4.72
N TYR A 70 -3.67 9.02 -3.44
CA TYR A 70 -2.45 8.87 -2.69
C TYR A 70 -1.58 7.73 -3.23
N SER A 71 -2.13 6.50 -3.29
CA SER A 71 -1.40 5.30 -3.72
C SER A 71 -0.95 5.37 -5.17
N LEU A 72 -1.79 5.91 -6.06
CA LEU A 72 -1.45 6.09 -7.48
C LEU A 72 -0.33 7.12 -7.67
N ALA A 73 -0.40 8.26 -6.97
CA ALA A 73 0.65 9.27 -7.01
C ALA A 73 1.97 8.73 -6.46
N LEU A 74 1.91 7.97 -5.36
CA LEU A 74 3.07 7.31 -4.78
C LEU A 74 3.67 6.29 -5.75
N ALA A 75 2.87 5.38 -6.31
CA ALA A 75 3.31 4.36 -7.26
C ALA A 75 3.94 4.96 -8.52
N ALA A 76 3.35 6.05 -9.05
CA ALA A 76 3.85 6.73 -10.25
C ALA A 76 5.21 7.41 -10.05
N VAL A 77 5.49 7.91 -8.83
CA VAL A 77 6.66 8.76 -8.54
C VAL A 77 7.79 8.02 -7.84
N VAL A 78 7.51 6.94 -7.08
CA VAL A 78 8.49 6.30 -6.17
C VAL A 78 9.76 5.84 -6.89
N LEU A 79 9.66 5.27 -8.09
CA LEU A 79 10.82 4.84 -8.88
C LEU A 79 11.69 6.03 -9.31
N THR A 80 11.06 7.11 -9.77
CA THR A 80 11.76 8.34 -10.16
C THR A 80 12.36 9.02 -8.95
N ALA A 81 11.65 9.09 -7.85
CA ALA A 81 12.08 9.71 -6.63
C ALA A 81 13.34 9.04 -6.05
N GLY A 82 13.46 7.71 -6.17
CA GLY A 82 14.69 6.98 -5.82
C GLY A 82 15.89 7.49 -6.62
N ALA A 83 15.78 7.57 -7.94
CA ALA A 83 16.85 8.07 -8.81
C ALA A 83 17.14 9.57 -8.58
N VAL A 84 16.15 10.38 -8.30
CA VAL A 84 16.29 11.80 -7.91
C VAL A 84 17.04 11.91 -6.58
N SER A 85 16.70 11.08 -5.62
CA SER A 85 17.34 11.02 -4.30
C SER A 85 18.83 10.68 -4.39
N ASP A 86 19.17 9.66 -5.18
CA ASP A 86 20.57 9.26 -5.41
C ASP A 86 21.38 10.36 -6.11
N ARG A 87 20.78 11.09 -7.05
CA ARG A 87 21.44 12.13 -7.83
C ARG A 87 21.61 13.46 -7.08
N TYR A 88 20.55 13.95 -6.44
CA TYR A 88 20.52 15.30 -5.85
C TYR A 88 20.82 15.33 -4.35
N GLY A 89 20.88 14.18 -3.71
CA GLY A 89 21.16 14.00 -2.29
C GLY A 89 19.98 13.44 -1.52
N ARG A 90 20.25 12.36 -0.81
CA ARG A 90 19.24 11.56 -0.10
C ARG A 90 18.54 12.34 0.99
N ARG A 91 19.31 13.09 1.80
CA ARG A 91 18.74 13.95 2.85
C ARG A 91 17.87 15.05 2.29
N LYS A 92 18.33 15.74 1.22
CA LYS A 92 17.57 16.84 0.61
C LYS A 92 16.23 16.39 0.07
N VAL A 93 16.22 15.29 -0.70
CA VAL A 93 14.98 14.74 -1.29
C VAL A 93 14.06 14.20 -0.19
N PHE A 94 14.61 13.55 0.83
CA PHE A 94 13.87 13.09 2.00
C PHE A 94 13.15 14.24 2.72
N LEU A 95 13.88 15.32 3.06
CA LEU A 95 13.30 16.49 3.73
C LEU A 95 12.26 17.20 2.85
N LEU A 96 12.52 17.34 1.54
CA LEU A 96 11.56 17.91 0.61
C LEU A 96 10.30 17.06 0.54
N GLY A 97 10.43 15.73 0.52
CA GLY A 97 9.30 14.81 0.54
C GLY A 97 8.41 14.99 1.77
N ILE A 98 9.00 15.14 2.97
CA ILE A 98 8.25 15.43 4.19
C ILE A 98 7.50 16.77 4.08
N VAL A 99 8.13 17.81 3.53
CA VAL A 99 7.48 19.12 3.34
C VAL A 99 6.32 19.01 2.34
N VAL A 100 6.49 18.28 1.24
CA VAL A 100 5.43 18.06 0.24
C VAL A 100 4.27 17.28 0.86
N LEU A 101 4.55 16.22 1.64
CA LEU A 101 3.51 15.46 2.35
C LEU A 101 2.76 16.38 3.33
N ALA A 102 3.47 17.17 4.13
CA ALA A 102 2.84 18.11 5.08
C ALA A 102 1.98 19.17 4.37
N ALA A 103 2.44 19.69 3.22
CA ALA A 103 1.67 20.64 2.41
C ALA A 103 0.39 20.01 1.87
N GLY A 104 0.46 18.79 1.31
CA GLY A 104 -0.71 18.04 0.87
C GLY A 104 -1.68 17.76 2.02
N SER A 105 -1.15 17.40 3.20
CA SER A 105 -1.94 17.20 4.40
C SER A 105 -2.65 18.48 4.85
N LEU A 106 -1.97 19.63 4.77
CA LEU A 106 -2.60 20.93 5.09
C LEU A 106 -3.70 21.27 4.08
N VAL A 107 -3.52 20.97 2.78
CA VAL A 107 -4.57 21.11 1.77
C VAL A 107 -5.77 20.24 2.13
N GLY A 108 -5.57 18.97 2.52
CA GLY A 108 -6.65 18.09 2.95
C GLY A 108 -7.35 18.57 4.23
N ALA A 109 -6.61 19.11 5.20
CA ALA A 109 -7.17 19.66 6.43
C ALA A 109 -8.07 20.90 6.18
N LEU A 110 -7.75 21.71 5.18
CA LEU A 110 -8.47 22.94 4.84
C LEU A 110 -9.49 22.76 3.70
N ALA A 111 -9.68 21.52 3.23
CA ALA A 111 -10.50 21.23 2.06
C ALA A 111 -11.96 21.64 2.24
N PRO A 112 -12.55 22.44 1.34
CA PRO A 112 -13.95 22.80 1.35
C PRO A 112 -14.84 21.73 0.71
N ASP A 113 -14.30 20.85 -0.12
CA ASP A 113 -15.00 19.78 -0.84
C ASP A 113 -14.10 18.55 -1.04
N ALA A 114 -14.71 17.44 -1.47
CA ALA A 114 -14.02 16.16 -1.66
C ALA A 114 -12.92 16.21 -2.75
N ASN A 115 -13.04 17.05 -3.78
CA ASN A 115 -12.05 17.12 -4.85
C ASN A 115 -10.74 17.76 -4.34
N VAL A 116 -10.85 18.75 -3.43
CA VAL A 116 -9.68 19.34 -2.78
C VAL A 116 -9.02 18.33 -1.83
N VAL A 117 -9.80 17.48 -1.14
CA VAL A 117 -9.24 16.36 -0.37
C VAL A 117 -8.44 15.44 -1.29
N ILE A 118 -9.02 15.03 -2.43
CA ILE A 118 -8.37 14.17 -3.43
C ILE A 118 -7.05 14.78 -3.92
N ALA A 119 -7.07 16.09 -4.24
CA ALA A 119 -5.85 16.80 -4.66
C ALA A 119 -4.79 16.82 -3.56
N GLY A 120 -5.18 17.08 -2.31
CA GLY A 120 -4.29 17.00 -1.15
C GLY A 120 -3.67 15.61 -0.99
N ARG A 121 -4.47 14.56 -1.15
CA ARG A 121 -4.03 13.15 -1.12
C ARG A 121 -3.00 12.83 -2.21
N ALA A 122 -3.22 13.32 -3.45
CA ALA A 122 -2.25 13.16 -4.53
C ALA A 122 -0.90 13.83 -4.20
N VAL A 123 -0.94 15.05 -3.65
CA VAL A 123 0.28 15.76 -3.22
C VAL A 123 0.98 15.01 -2.08
N MET A 124 0.22 14.48 -1.11
CA MET A 124 0.78 13.65 -0.03
C MET A 124 1.46 12.39 -0.59
N GLY A 125 0.85 11.72 -1.58
CA GLY A 125 1.43 10.55 -2.26
C GLY A 125 2.77 10.86 -2.94
N VAL A 126 2.87 12.00 -3.64
CA VAL A 126 4.14 12.48 -4.19
C VAL A 126 5.18 12.69 -3.08
N GLY A 127 4.79 13.33 -1.98
CA GLY A 127 5.68 13.53 -0.82
C GLY A 127 6.17 12.21 -0.25
N GLY A 128 5.27 11.24 -0.02
CA GLY A 128 5.60 9.88 0.44
C GLY A 128 6.59 9.18 -0.47
N ALA A 129 6.34 9.22 -1.78
CA ALA A 129 7.23 8.66 -2.80
C ALA A 129 8.66 9.23 -2.75
N MET A 130 8.80 10.51 -2.41
CA MET A 130 10.12 11.18 -2.36
C MET A 130 10.98 10.73 -1.19
N PHE A 131 10.41 10.40 -0.03
CA PHE A 131 11.23 10.01 1.12
C PHE A 131 11.30 8.50 1.35
N MET A 132 10.34 7.71 0.89
CA MET A 132 10.25 6.27 1.15
C MET A 132 11.50 5.49 0.67
N PRO A 133 11.99 5.61 -0.59
CA PRO A 133 13.19 4.90 -1.02
C PRO A 133 14.47 5.40 -0.32
N GLY A 134 14.49 6.68 0.05
CA GLY A 134 15.61 7.30 0.75
C GLY A 134 15.85 6.74 2.15
N THR A 135 14.81 6.25 2.84
CA THR A 135 14.91 5.76 4.23
C THR A 135 15.86 4.57 4.36
N LEU A 136 15.63 3.49 3.60
CA LEU A 136 16.50 2.31 3.61
C LEU A 136 17.91 2.66 3.12
N SER A 137 18.03 3.53 2.13
CA SER A 137 19.31 3.98 1.59
C SER A 137 20.12 4.78 2.64
N ILE A 138 19.48 5.63 3.44
CA ILE A 138 20.12 6.34 4.54
C ILE A 138 20.52 5.37 5.67
N ILE A 139 19.64 4.43 6.04
CA ILE A 139 19.94 3.40 7.05
C ILE A 139 21.16 2.59 6.63
N THR A 140 21.26 2.15 5.39
CA THR A 140 22.40 1.38 4.90
C THR A 140 23.70 2.17 4.85
N HIS A 141 23.65 3.50 4.76
CA HIS A 141 24.80 4.38 4.81
C HIS A 141 25.26 4.71 6.25
N VAL A 142 24.31 4.81 7.19
CA VAL A 142 24.59 5.23 8.59
C VAL A 142 24.99 4.06 9.48
N PHE A 143 24.50 2.85 9.19
CA PHE A 143 24.73 1.65 10.01
C PHE A 143 25.76 0.72 9.38
N ASP A 144 26.72 0.27 10.19
CA ASP A 144 27.74 -0.70 9.80
C ASP A 144 27.12 -2.07 9.46
N ARG A 145 27.85 -2.91 8.72
CA ARG A 145 27.37 -4.24 8.28
C ARG A 145 26.80 -5.10 9.41
N ASP A 146 27.39 -5.05 10.60
CA ASP A 146 26.99 -5.87 11.75
C ASP A 146 25.70 -5.37 12.42
N THR A 147 25.47 -4.06 12.44
CA THR A 147 24.31 -3.43 13.10
C THR A 147 23.15 -3.10 12.15
N ARG A 148 23.39 -3.11 10.84
CA ARG A 148 22.41 -2.81 9.80
C ARG A 148 21.19 -3.72 9.84
N PRO A 149 21.31 -5.06 9.98
CA PRO A 149 20.13 -5.93 10.05
C PRO A 149 19.22 -5.58 11.23
N THR A 150 19.81 -5.25 12.38
CA THR A 150 19.07 -4.82 13.56
C THR A 150 18.34 -3.49 13.33
N ALA A 151 19.01 -2.52 12.69
CA ALA A 151 18.42 -1.22 12.37
C ALA A 151 17.23 -1.36 11.39
N ILE A 152 17.37 -2.18 10.33
CA ILE A 152 16.29 -2.47 9.38
C ILE A 152 15.14 -3.20 10.08
N GLY A 153 15.44 -4.14 10.97
CA GLY A 153 14.43 -4.85 11.77
C GLY A 153 13.62 -3.90 12.65
N ILE A 154 14.29 -2.97 13.35
CA ILE A 154 13.62 -1.95 14.18
C ILE A 154 12.79 -1.00 13.31
N TRP A 155 13.35 -0.52 12.18
CA TRP A 155 12.61 0.31 11.24
C TRP A 155 11.33 -0.38 10.74
N GLY A 156 11.42 -1.63 10.32
CA GLY A 156 10.27 -2.41 9.88
C GLY A 156 9.23 -2.62 11.00
N ALA A 157 9.68 -2.91 12.22
CA ALA A 157 8.79 -3.06 13.38
C ALA A 157 8.06 -1.76 13.72
N VAL A 158 8.76 -0.61 13.76
CA VAL A 158 8.16 0.70 14.04
C VAL A 158 7.19 1.11 12.93
N THR A 159 7.55 0.89 11.67
CA THR A 159 6.66 1.16 10.53
C THR A 159 5.39 0.31 10.61
N SER A 160 5.52 -0.98 10.95
CA SER A 160 4.38 -1.89 11.12
C SER A 160 3.48 -1.48 12.30
N LEU A 161 4.04 -0.90 13.36
CA LEU A 161 3.24 -0.32 14.45
C LEU A 161 2.32 0.79 13.97
N GLY A 162 2.69 1.53 12.93
CA GLY A 162 1.83 2.53 12.30
C GLY A 162 0.51 1.95 11.79
N VAL A 163 0.54 0.75 11.19
CA VAL A 163 -0.66 0.04 10.72
C VAL A 163 -1.57 -0.35 11.90
N ILE A 164 -0.97 -0.73 13.03
CA ILE A 164 -1.71 -1.17 14.24
C ILE A 164 -2.28 0.02 15.00
N ILE A 165 -1.44 1.04 15.23
CA ILE A 165 -1.79 2.21 16.06
C ILE A 165 -2.63 3.21 15.25
N GLY A 166 -2.46 3.24 13.93
CA GLY A 166 -3.18 4.16 13.04
C GLY A 166 -4.68 4.17 13.25
N PRO A 167 -5.39 3.04 13.15
CA PRO A 167 -6.82 2.97 13.38
C PRO A 167 -7.24 3.42 14.79
N LEU A 168 -6.45 3.10 15.82
CA LEU A 168 -6.76 3.52 17.20
C LEU A 168 -6.65 5.04 17.38
N ILE A 169 -5.54 5.63 16.95
CA ILE A 169 -5.32 7.08 17.06
C ILE A 169 -6.34 7.82 16.20
N SER A 170 -6.56 7.37 14.96
CA SER A 170 -7.54 7.99 14.07
C SER A 170 -8.96 7.85 14.60
N GLY A 171 -9.33 6.67 15.14
CA GLY A 171 -10.60 6.46 15.80
C GLY A 171 -10.80 7.37 17.01
N ALA A 172 -9.75 7.58 17.83
CA ALA A 172 -9.79 8.53 18.93
C ALA A 172 -9.95 9.99 18.44
N VAL A 173 -9.20 10.38 17.41
CA VAL A 173 -9.31 11.72 16.80
C VAL A 173 -10.72 11.94 16.26
N LEU A 174 -11.30 10.98 15.56
CA LEU A 174 -12.67 11.06 15.03
C LEU A 174 -13.74 11.15 16.13
N GLN A 175 -13.50 10.52 17.27
CA GLN A 175 -14.45 10.54 18.38
C GLN A 175 -14.43 11.85 19.17
N ILE A 176 -13.24 12.46 19.36
CA ILE A 176 -13.08 13.65 20.23
C ILE A 176 -12.99 14.95 19.44
N TRP A 177 -12.75 14.86 18.14
CA TRP A 177 -12.56 16.03 17.31
C TRP A 177 -13.22 15.82 15.94
N HIS A 178 -12.50 16.09 14.85
CA HIS A 178 -12.99 16.16 13.49
C HIS A 178 -12.11 15.30 12.56
N TRP A 179 -12.65 14.77 11.44
CA TRP A 179 -11.86 13.99 10.47
C TRP A 179 -10.63 14.76 9.92
N ARG A 180 -10.73 16.09 9.81
CA ARG A 180 -9.58 16.96 9.46
C ARG A 180 -8.43 16.85 10.44
N GLY A 181 -8.68 16.43 11.67
CA GLY A 181 -7.66 16.19 12.70
C GLY A 181 -6.63 15.13 12.31
N ILE A 182 -7.01 14.16 11.46
CA ILE A 182 -6.07 13.17 10.93
C ILE A 182 -4.99 13.85 10.08
N PHE A 183 -5.39 14.76 9.20
CA PHE A 183 -4.44 15.54 8.38
C PHE A 183 -3.57 16.47 9.24
N ILE A 184 -4.15 17.11 10.25
CA ILE A 184 -3.39 17.97 11.18
C ILE A 184 -2.36 17.14 11.95
N LEU A 185 -2.73 15.93 12.38
CA LEU A 185 -1.79 15.03 13.05
C LEU A 185 -0.64 14.61 12.12
N ASN A 186 -0.92 14.35 10.84
CA ASN A 186 0.12 14.11 9.83
C ASN A 186 1.09 15.29 9.72
N VAL A 187 0.60 16.54 9.74
CA VAL A 187 1.45 17.75 9.73
C VAL A 187 2.33 17.81 10.98
N VAL A 188 1.79 17.52 12.15
CA VAL A 188 2.56 17.49 13.41
C VAL A 188 3.64 16.41 13.37
N MET A 189 3.28 15.19 12.97
CA MET A 189 4.25 14.09 12.84
C MET A 189 5.33 14.42 11.80
N ALA A 190 4.94 15.01 10.66
CA ALA A 190 5.86 15.46 9.63
C ALA A 190 6.83 16.55 10.14
N ALA A 191 6.36 17.51 10.95
CA ALA A 191 7.21 18.53 11.55
C ALA A 191 8.24 17.93 12.52
N ILE A 192 7.83 16.94 13.33
CA ILE A 192 8.74 16.22 14.24
C ILE A 192 9.78 15.42 13.43
N ALA A 193 9.33 14.66 12.42
CA ALA A 193 10.21 13.88 11.55
C ALA A 193 11.19 14.77 10.77
N PHE A 194 10.70 15.90 10.23
CA PHE A 194 11.52 16.89 9.52
C PHE A 194 12.62 17.48 10.44
N THR A 195 12.24 17.93 11.64
CA THR A 195 13.18 18.54 12.59
C THR A 195 14.25 17.53 13.00
N GLY A 196 13.86 16.31 13.34
CA GLY A 196 14.78 15.22 13.66
C GLY A 196 15.71 14.88 12.50
N ALA A 197 15.18 14.72 11.30
CA ALA A 197 15.97 14.39 10.13
C ALA A 197 16.89 15.54 9.70
N ALA A 198 16.43 16.79 9.75
CA ALA A 198 17.22 17.96 9.41
C ALA A 198 18.41 18.17 10.37
N ALA A 199 18.23 17.83 11.65
CA ALA A 199 19.29 17.97 12.66
C ALA A 199 20.30 16.80 12.62
N LEU A 200 19.85 15.59 12.30
CA LEU A 200 20.61 14.39 12.57
C LEU A 200 21.12 13.67 11.32
N VAL A 201 20.35 13.65 10.22
CA VAL A 201 20.67 12.88 9.01
C VAL A 201 21.83 13.54 8.25
N PRO A 202 22.93 12.84 7.98
CA PRO A 202 24.00 13.36 7.12
C PRO A 202 23.56 13.37 5.66
N GLU A 203 24.13 14.29 4.87
CA GLU A 203 23.93 14.26 3.42
C GLU A 203 24.72 13.11 2.80
N SER A 204 24.09 12.40 1.89
CA SER A 204 24.71 11.36 1.10
C SER A 204 24.11 11.32 -0.31
N ARG A 205 24.91 10.90 -1.28
CA ARG A 205 24.48 10.77 -2.69
C ARG A 205 25.29 9.66 -3.36
N ASP A 206 24.74 9.11 -4.43
CA ASP A 206 25.47 8.12 -5.23
C ASP A 206 26.53 8.83 -6.10
N PRO A 207 27.81 8.40 -6.08
CA PRO A 207 28.82 8.89 -7.00
C PRO A 207 28.52 8.64 -8.48
N HIS A 208 27.71 7.58 -8.78
CA HIS A 208 27.36 7.17 -10.14
C HIS A 208 25.83 7.11 -10.30
N PRO A 209 25.12 8.26 -10.21
CA PRO A 209 23.66 8.28 -10.20
C PRO A 209 23.11 7.82 -11.55
N ARG A 210 22.01 7.08 -11.49
CA ARG A 210 21.28 6.64 -12.70
C ARG A 210 20.68 7.82 -13.45
N ARG A 211 20.49 7.65 -14.75
CA ARG A 211 19.74 8.63 -15.57
C ARG A 211 18.26 8.59 -15.22
N LEU A 212 17.64 9.77 -15.19
CA LEU A 212 16.20 9.90 -14.91
C LEU A 212 15.40 9.57 -16.17
N ASP A 213 14.43 8.67 -16.04
CA ASP A 213 13.47 8.36 -17.10
C ASP A 213 12.12 9.08 -16.84
N ILE A 214 12.12 10.40 -17.00
CA ILE A 214 10.91 11.21 -16.81
C ILE A 214 9.78 10.76 -17.74
N PRO A 215 9.99 10.50 -19.06
CA PRO A 215 8.91 10.00 -19.90
C PRO A 215 8.34 8.64 -19.46
N GLY A 216 9.19 7.74 -18.96
CA GLY A 216 8.73 6.47 -18.38
C GLY A 216 7.83 6.69 -17.15
N ALA A 217 8.21 7.59 -16.24
CA ALA A 217 7.38 7.95 -15.08
C ALA A 217 6.02 8.53 -15.48
N LEU A 218 6.01 9.43 -16.44
CA LEU A 218 4.76 10.03 -16.95
C LEU A 218 3.85 8.99 -17.60
N LEU A 219 4.41 8.08 -18.41
CA LEU A 219 3.65 6.97 -19.00
C LEU A 219 3.07 6.03 -17.95
N ALA A 220 3.85 5.67 -16.93
CA ALA A 220 3.35 4.85 -15.82
C ALA A 220 2.23 5.57 -15.05
N GLY A 221 2.41 6.86 -14.73
CA GLY A 221 1.41 7.66 -14.03
C GLY A 221 0.11 7.80 -14.80
N VAL A 222 0.18 8.19 -16.10
CA VAL A 222 -0.98 8.29 -16.98
C VAL A 222 -1.67 6.94 -17.15
N GLY A 223 -0.87 5.87 -17.26
CA GLY A 223 -1.37 4.51 -17.38
C GLY A 223 -2.16 4.07 -16.17
N LEU A 224 -1.58 4.18 -14.99
CA LEU A 224 -2.22 3.80 -13.73
C LEU A 224 -3.47 4.65 -13.45
N PHE A 225 -3.35 5.98 -13.62
CA PHE A 225 -4.49 6.88 -13.43
C PHE A 225 -5.63 6.56 -14.40
N GLY A 226 -5.35 6.38 -15.70
CA GLY A 226 -6.37 6.13 -16.71
C GLY A 226 -7.12 4.82 -16.49
N VAL A 227 -6.41 3.75 -16.14
CA VAL A 227 -7.05 2.46 -15.82
C VAL A 227 -7.86 2.54 -14.53
N SER A 228 -7.34 3.16 -13.46
CA SER A 228 -8.09 3.34 -12.20
C SER A 228 -9.33 4.21 -12.41
N TYR A 229 -9.22 5.30 -13.20
CA TYR A 229 -10.37 6.12 -13.55
C TYR A 229 -11.46 5.31 -14.23
N ALA A 230 -11.08 4.51 -15.23
CA ALA A 230 -12.04 3.66 -15.95
C ALA A 230 -12.72 2.65 -15.02
N VAL A 231 -11.98 2.03 -14.11
CA VAL A 231 -12.53 1.06 -13.14
C VAL A 231 -13.51 1.74 -12.19
N ILE A 232 -13.13 2.88 -11.58
CA ILE A 232 -13.95 3.59 -10.60
C ILE A 232 -15.24 4.10 -11.24
N HIS A 233 -15.14 4.75 -12.40
CA HIS A 233 -16.28 5.37 -13.08
C HIS A 233 -17.16 4.39 -13.85
N SER A 234 -16.66 3.18 -14.17
CA SER A 234 -17.48 2.15 -14.81
C SER A 234 -18.71 1.73 -14.00
N SER A 235 -18.64 1.91 -12.66
CA SER A 235 -19.74 1.56 -11.75
C SER A 235 -20.93 2.54 -11.77
N SER A 236 -20.71 3.81 -12.13
CA SER A 236 -21.75 4.85 -12.22
C SER A 236 -22.18 5.16 -13.63
N ASP A 237 -21.19 5.37 -14.51
CA ASP A 237 -21.41 5.89 -15.86
C ASP A 237 -21.61 4.75 -16.88
N GLY A 238 -21.27 3.53 -16.45
CA GLY A 238 -21.36 2.32 -17.24
C GLY A 238 -20.09 2.02 -18.03
N VAL A 239 -19.85 0.72 -18.29
CA VAL A 239 -18.65 0.24 -18.99
C VAL A 239 -18.60 0.66 -20.47
N THR A 240 -19.72 1.12 -21.03
CA THR A 240 -19.82 1.57 -22.43
C THR A 240 -19.74 3.08 -22.57
N ASP A 241 -19.62 3.82 -21.48
CA ASP A 241 -19.46 5.27 -21.52
C ASP A 241 -18.19 5.67 -22.27
N THR A 242 -18.29 6.71 -23.09
CA THR A 242 -17.20 7.15 -23.98
C THR A 242 -15.97 7.62 -23.18
N VAL A 243 -16.18 8.29 -22.03
CA VAL A 243 -15.08 8.80 -21.19
C VAL A 243 -14.40 7.64 -20.48
N VAL A 244 -15.17 6.66 -20.00
CA VAL A 244 -14.66 5.42 -19.36
C VAL A 244 -13.81 4.63 -20.36
N LEU A 245 -14.32 4.42 -21.58
CA LEU A 245 -13.59 3.70 -22.64
C LEU A 245 -12.33 4.47 -23.09
N ALA A 246 -12.42 5.79 -23.23
CA ALA A 246 -11.27 6.62 -23.58
C ALA A 246 -10.19 6.55 -22.48
N ALA A 247 -10.57 6.67 -21.22
CA ALA A 247 -9.65 6.56 -20.08
C ALA A 247 -8.97 5.18 -20.02
N ALA A 248 -9.73 4.09 -20.22
CA ALA A 248 -9.20 2.74 -20.31
C ALA A 248 -8.21 2.59 -21.47
N GLY A 249 -8.57 3.09 -22.66
CA GLY A 249 -7.74 3.02 -23.86
C GLY A 249 -6.45 3.83 -23.73
N ILE A 250 -6.52 5.07 -23.23
CA ILE A 250 -5.35 5.93 -22.99
C ILE A 250 -4.46 5.30 -21.92
N GLY A 251 -5.06 4.80 -20.81
CA GLY A 251 -4.34 4.16 -19.73
C GLY A 251 -3.61 2.90 -20.20
N ALA A 252 -4.31 2.02 -20.92
CA ALA A 252 -3.71 0.80 -21.47
C ALA A 252 -2.60 1.13 -22.49
N ALA A 253 -2.81 2.08 -23.38
CA ALA A 253 -1.81 2.52 -24.35
C ALA A 253 -0.56 3.08 -23.66
N ALA A 254 -0.74 3.89 -22.60
CA ALA A 254 0.37 4.45 -21.84
C ALA A 254 1.18 3.36 -21.13
N LEU A 255 0.53 2.33 -20.53
CA LEU A 255 1.21 1.17 -19.92
C LEU A 255 1.95 0.34 -20.95
N VAL A 256 1.37 0.11 -22.14
CA VAL A 256 2.04 -0.57 -23.24
C VAL A 256 3.26 0.22 -23.71
N LEU A 257 3.13 1.53 -23.88
CA LEU A 257 4.25 2.41 -24.26
C LEU A 257 5.34 2.44 -23.18
N PHE A 258 4.96 2.47 -21.90
CA PHE A 258 5.88 2.35 -20.77
C PHE A 258 6.66 1.03 -20.85
N TRP A 259 5.97 -0.09 -21.08
CA TRP A 259 6.59 -1.39 -21.19
C TRP A 259 7.52 -1.50 -22.42
N LEU A 260 7.08 -1.01 -23.60
CA LEU A 260 7.88 -0.97 -24.82
C LEU A 260 9.13 -0.08 -24.66
N ARG A 261 8.98 1.07 -24.01
CA ARG A 261 10.09 1.97 -23.70
C ARG A 261 11.09 1.29 -22.75
N SER A 262 10.60 0.70 -21.67
CA SER A 262 11.42 -0.02 -20.69
C SER A 262 12.15 -1.23 -21.30
N SER A 263 11.54 -1.84 -22.35
CA SER A 263 12.15 -3.00 -23.03
C SER A 263 13.22 -2.64 -24.09
N ARG A 264 13.26 -1.38 -24.56
CA ARG A 264 14.14 -0.94 -25.65
C ARG A 264 15.22 0.05 -25.20
N GLY A 265 15.10 0.63 -24.00
CA GLY A 265 15.93 1.73 -23.55
C GLY A 265 17.14 1.31 -22.73
N GLU A 266 18.29 1.93 -22.97
CA GLU A 266 19.48 1.86 -22.09
C GLU A 266 19.21 2.54 -20.73
N VAL A 267 18.14 3.36 -20.63
CA VAL A 267 17.69 4.09 -19.45
C VAL A 267 16.30 3.60 -19.10
N SER A 268 16.20 2.60 -18.24
CA SER A 268 14.92 2.13 -17.72
C SER A 268 14.90 2.25 -16.19
N MET A 269 13.80 2.81 -15.67
CA MET A 269 13.51 2.80 -14.23
C MET A 269 13.07 1.43 -13.76
N PHE A 270 12.61 0.59 -14.68
CA PHE A 270 12.16 -0.76 -14.43
C PHE A 270 13.14 -1.75 -15.02
N ASP A 271 13.84 -2.52 -14.17
CA ASP A 271 14.81 -3.52 -14.63
C ASP A 271 14.05 -4.76 -15.12
N LEU A 272 13.92 -4.87 -16.45
CA LEU A 272 13.18 -5.97 -17.05
C LEU A 272 13.87 -7.32 -16.87
N ASP A 273 15.18 -7.36 -16.68
CA ASP A 273 15.88 -8.62 -16.42
C ASP A 273 15.49 -9.14 -15.04
N VAL A 274 15.43 -8.25 -14.04
CA VAL A 274 14.89 -8.56 -12.71
C VAL A 274 13.41 -8.91 -12.79
N ALA A 275 12.60 -8.11 -13.50
CA ALA A 275 11.16 -8.34 -13.62
C ALA A 275 10.79 -9.65 -14.34
N ARG A 276 11.65 -10.14 -15.25
CA ARG A 276 11.47 -11.42 -15.95
C ARG A 276 11.87 -12.62 -15.10
N ASN A 277 12.61 -12.41 -14.02
CA ASN A 277 12.95 -13.49 -13.10
C ASN A 277 11.67 -14.09 -12.50
N PRO A 278 11.42 -15.40 -12.67
CA PRO A 278 10.20 -16.03 -12.15
C PRO A 278 10.04 -15.89 -10.63
N ALA A 279 11.14 -15.81 -9.89
CA ALA A 279 11.11 -15.58 -8.44
C ALA A 279 10.60 -14.18 -8.12
N PHE A 280 11.13 -13.15 -8.81
CA PHE A 280 10.66 -11.77 -8.67
C PHE A 280 9.18 -11.65 -9.07
N LEU A 281 8.81 -12.14 -10.25
CA LEU A 281 7.45 -12.04 -10.78
C LEU A 281 6.43 -12.72 -9.85
N GLY A 282 6.73 -13.94 -9.39
CA GLY A 282 5.85 -14.68 -8.50
C GLY A 282 5.68 -14.01 -7.14
N ALA A 283 6.75 -13.46 -6.57
CA ALA A 283 6.72 -12.75 -5.31
C ALA A 283 6.02 -11.38 -5.44
N ALA A 284 6.27 -10.63 -6.53
CA ALA A 284 5.62 -9.36 -6.82
C ALA A 284 4.11 -9.52 -7.02
N LEU A 285 3.68 -10.52 -7.78
CA LEU A 285 2.24 -10.85 -7.94
C LEU A 285 1.60 -11.25 -6.61
N ALA A 286 2.33 -11.99 -5.75
CA ALA A 286 1.83 -12.37 -4.42
C ALA A 286 1.68 -11.14 -3.52
N ALA A 287 2.65 -10.22 -3.51
CA ALA A 287 2.57 -8.97 -2.79
C ALA A 287 1.42 -8.08 -3.30
N ALA A 288 1.28 -7.93 -4.63
CA ALA A 288 0.18 -7.17 -5.22
C ALA A 288 -1.20 -7.75 -4.87
N ALA A 289 -1.39 -9.07 -5.00
CA ALA A 289 -2.65 -9.72 -4.66
C ALA A 289 -3.00 -9.59 -3.16
N THR A 290 -1.98 -9.63 -2.30
CA THR A 290 -2.13 -9.44 -0.86
C THR A 290 -2.57 -8.00 -0.54
N MET A 291 -1.89 -7.00 -1.11
CA MET A 291 -2.24 -5.59 -0.91
C MET A 291 -3.59 -5.22 -1.52
N PHE A 292 -3.89 -5.74 -2.71
CA PHE A 292 -5.22 -5.63 -3.34
C PHE A 292 -6.33 -6.05 -2.40
N THR A 293 -6.18 -7.24 -1.84
CA THR A 293 -7.22 -7.82 -0.97
C THR A 293 -7.31 -7.09 0.35
N MET A 294 -6.15 -6.78 0.96
CA MET A 294 -6.10 -6.10 2.25
C MET A 294 -6.75 -4.72 2.17
N ALA A 295 -6.36 -3.90 1.19
CA ALA A 295 -6.87 -2.54 1.03
C ALA A 295 -8.37 -2.52 0.68
N GLY A 296 -8.78 -3.35 -0.28
CA GLY A 296 -10.18 -3.42 -0.69
C GLY A 296 -11.12 -3.95 0.39
N LEU A 297 -10.73 -5.01 1.13
CA LEU A 297 -11.54 -5.51 2.23
C LEU A 297 -11.57 -4.52 3.41
N LEU A 298 -10.45 -3.92 3.75
CA LEU A 298 -10.41 -2.95 4.85
C LEU A 298 -11.30 -1.74 4.53
N PHE A 299 -11.30 -1.26 3.28
CA PHE A 299 -12.22 -0.23 2.80
C PHE A 299 -13.69 -0.61 3.03
N MET A 300 -14.08 -1.85 2.77
CA MET A 300 -15.46 -2.33 2.93
C MET A 300 -15.82 -2.59 4.39
N ILE A 301 -14.94 -3.30 5.13
CA ILE A 301 -15.17 -3.70 6.52
C ILE A 301 -15.30 -2.46 7.44
N THR A 302 -14.49 -1.42 7.21
CA THR A 302 -14.57 -0.20 8.03
C THR A 302 -15.86 0.56 7.80
N GLN A 303 -16.38 0.58 6.57
CA GLN A 303 -17.71 1.13 6.28
C GLN A 303 -18.82 0.27 6.92
N GLN A 304 -18.71 -1.06 6.82
CA GLN A 304 -19.65 -1.96 7.49
C GLN A 304 -19.73 -1.69 8.99
N PHE A 305 -18.58 -1.63 9.68
CA PHE A 305 -18.54 -1.39 11.13
C PHE A 305 -19.22 -0.08 11.52
N GLN A 306 -18.99 1.00 10.79
CA GLN A 306 -19.51 2.31 11.15
C GLN A 306 -20.96 2.52 10.68
N LEU A 307 -21.30 2.12 9.45
CA LEU A 307 -22.58 2.43 8.83
C LEU A 307 -23.65 1.35 9.04
N VAL A 308 -23.25 0.07 9.13
CA VAL A 308 -24.16 -1.07 9.29
C VAL A 308 -24.24 -1.49 10.77
N ASP A 309 -23.07 -1.74 11.39
CA ASP A 309 -22.98 -2.23 12.77
C ASP A 309 -23.08 -1.11 13.80
N GLY A 310 -22.99 0.18 13.37
CA GLY A 310 -23.14 1.35 14.23
C GLY A 310 -21.99 1.57 15.21
N PHE A 311 -20.80 1.04 14.92
CA PHE A 311 -19.63 1.22 15.77
C PHE A 311 -19.15 2.68 15.74
N ALA A 312 -18.92 3.25 16.93
CA ALA A 312 -18.18 4.51 17.02
C ALA A 312 -16.78 4.35 16.40
N ALA A 313 -16.22 5.44 15.87
CA ALA A 313 -14.95 5.41 15.12
C ALA A 313 -13.81 4.74 15.90
N LEU A 314 -13.68 5.00 17.21
CA LEU A 314 -12.66 4.36 18.06
C LEU A 314 -12.89 2.84 18.17
N LEU A 315 -14.14 2.40 18.32
CA LEU A 315 -14.46 0.97 18.38
C LEU A 315 -14.22 0.31 17.02
N ALA A 316 -14.57 0.96 15.91
CA ALA A 316 -14.28 0.49 14.55
C ALA A 316 -12.76 0.35 14.32
N GLY A 317 -11.97 1.33 14.80
CA GLY A 317 -10.51 1.26 14.78
C GLY A 317 -9.95 0.11 15.63
N ALA A 318 -10.49 -0.10 16.83
CA ALA A 318 -10.11 -1.23 17.68
C ALA A 318 -10.54 -2.58 17.07
N ALA A 319 -11.68 -2.63 16.40
CA ALA A 319 -12.22 -3.83 15.79
C ALA A 319 -11.36 -4.40 14.65
N VAL A 320 -10.49 -3.61 14.02
CA VAL A 320 -9.55 -4.10 12.99
C VAL A 320 -8.22 -4.63 13.56
N LEU A 321 -7.92 -4.44 14.86
CA LEU A 321 -6.66 -4.90 15.49
C LEU A 321 -6.39 -6.40 15.37
N PRO A 322 -7.39 -7.30 15.37
CA PRO A 322 -7.14 -8.73 15.18
C PRO A 322 -6.41 -9.07 13.87
N MET A 323 -6.58 -8.24 12.83
CA MET A 323 -5.81 -8.36 11.58
C MET A 323 -4.30 -8.17 11.84
N ALA A 324 -3.94 -7.14 12.60
CA ALA A 324 -2.54 -6.90 12.96
C ALA A 324 -1.99 -8.02 13.85
N GLY A 325 -2.78 -8.52 14.81
CA GLY A 325 -2.43 -9.69 15.63
C GLY A 325 -2.16 -10.92 14.77
N GLY A 326 -3.02 -11.21 13.80
CA GLY A 326 -2.84 -12.30 12.85
C GLY A 326 -1.56 -12.16 12.03
N ALA A 327 -1.27 -10.94 11.53
CA ALA A 327 -0.07 -10.66 10.76
C ALA A 327 1.21 -10.87 11.59
N VAL A 328 1.24 -10.40 12.84
CA VAL A 328 2.38 -10.60 13.75
C VAL A 328 2.60 -12.09 14.02
N ILE A 329 1.54 -12.84 14.35
CA ILE A 329 1.63 -14.28 14.61
C ILE A 329 2.22 -15.01 13.40
N ALA A 330 1.70 -14.75 12.20
CA ALA A 330 2.20 -15.39 10.98
C ALA A 330 3.66 -15.00 10.69
N SER A 331 4.03 -13.73 10.83
CA SER A 331 5.41 -13.26 10.62
C SER A 331 6.40 -13.93 11.57
N LEU A 332 6.01 -14.20 12.82
CA LEU A 332 6.83 -14.91 13.79
C LEU A 332 6.93 -16.43 13.49
N LEU A 333 5.90 -17.01 12.87
CA LEU A 333 5.89 -18.43 12.50
C LEU A 333 6.70 -18.71 11.21
N VAL A 334 6.77 -17.76 10.28
CA VAL A 334 7.48 -17.94 8.99
C VAL A 334 8.92 -18.43 9.17
N PRO A 335 9.80 -17.85 10.04
CA PRO A 335 11.17 -18.33 10.23
C PRO A 335 11.28 -19.78 10.72
N LEU A 336 10.24 -20.28 11.40
CA LEU A 336 10.16 -21.68 11.82
C LEU A 336 9.71 -22.58 10.66
N LEU A 337 8.80 -22.10 9.84
CA LEU A 337 8.19 -22.84 8.73
C LEU A 337 9.12 -22.94 7.51
N VAL A 338 9.95 -21.93 7.22
CA VAL A 338 10.93 -21.98 6.11
C VAL A 338 11.97 -23.10 6.27
N LYS A 339 12.17 -23.60 7.50
CA LYS A 339 13.04 -24.77 7.76
C LYS A 339 12.43 -26.07 7.23
N ARG A 340 11.13 -26.12 6.97
CA ARG A 340 10.39 -27.34 6.60
C ARG A 340 9.62 -27.18 5.27
N LEU A 341 9.29 -25.95 4.88
CA LEU A 341 8.44 -25.66 3.73
C LEU A 341 9.19 -24.72 2.76
N THR A 342 8.94 -24.89 1.47
CA THR A 342 9.51 -24.01 0.45
C THR A 342 8.85 -22.62 0.46
N ALA A 343 9.55 -21.59 0.00
CA ALA A 343 9.00 -20.24 -0.16
C ALA A 343 7.69 -20.26 -0.98
N ARG A 344 7.65 -21.06 -2.06
CA ARG A 344 6.44 -21.27 -2.87
C ARG A 344 5.28 -21.76 -2.03
N THR A 345 5.47 -22.80 -1.23
CA THR A 345 4.42 -23.40 -0.39
C THR A 345 3.90 -22.38 0.63
N LEU A 346 4.78 -21.62 1.27
CA LEU A 346 4.40 -20.61 2.25
C LEU A 346 3.60 -19.46 1.64
N ILE A 347 4.02 -18.95 0.47
CA ILE A 347 3.26 -17.94 -0.28
C ILE A 347 1.87 -18.47 -0.65
N LEU A 348 1.77 -19.69 -1.18
CA LEU A 348 0.49 -20.26 -1.57
C LEU A 348 -0.43 -20.51 -0.38
N LEU A 349 0.09 -21.00 0.77
CA LEU A 349 -0.67 -21.14 2.01
C LEU A 349 -1.22 -19.81 2.51
N GLY A 350 -0.39 -18.76 2.53
CA GLY A 350 -0.83 -17.42 2.92
C GLY A 350 -1.91 -16.86 1.98
N LEU A 351 -1.77 -17.04 0.66
CA LEU A 351 -2.79 -16.62 -0.30
C LEU A 351 -4.08 -17.45 -0.19
N VAL A 352 -4.00 -18.73 0.15
CA VAL A 352 -5.20 -19.56 0.44
C VAL A 352 -5.92 -19.06 1.69
N LEU A 353 -5.20 -18.63 2.74
CA LEU A 353 -5.81 -17.96 3.91
C LEU A 353 -6.52 -16.68 3.51
N ILE A 354 -5.91 -15.86 2.64
CA ILE A 354 -6.52 -14.63 2.11
C ILE A 354 -7.77 -14.96 1.28
N ALA A 355 -7.71 -15.94 0.38
CA ALA A 355 -8.87 -16.40 -0.39
C ALA A 355 -10.00 -16.91 0.52
N GLY A 356 -9.63 -17.65 1.57
CA GLY A 356 -10.58 -18.10 2.60
C GLY A 356 -11.22 -16.93 3.36
N ALA A 357 -10.43 -15.91 3.73
CA ALA A 357 -10.93 -14.71 4.38
C ALA A 357 -11.96 -13.97 3.51
N THR A 358 -11.64 -13.76 2.23
CA THR A 358 -12.55 -13.09 1.28
C THR A 358 -13.81 -13.89 0.99
N ALA A 359 -13.68 -15.21 0.88
CA ALA A 359 -14.84 -16.12 0.70
C ALA A 359 -15.74 -16.11 1.95
N VAL A 360 -15.17 -16.20 3.16
CA VAL A 360 -15.93 -16.09 4.42
C VAL A 360 -16.64 -14.75 4.50
N TYR A 361 -15.95 -13.64 4.17
CA TYR A 361 -16.56 -12.32 4.15
C TYR A 361 -17.78 -12.29 3.20
N GLY A 362 -17.63 -12.76 1.96
CA GLY A 362 -18.71 -12.77 0.98
C GLY A 362 -19.87 -13.70 1.37
N LEU A 363 -19.57 -14.89 1.89
CA LEU A 363 -20.60 -15.88 2.26
C LEU A 363 -21.32 -15.53 3.57
N ALA A 364 -20.67 -14.82 4.48
CA ALA A 364 -21.26 -14.38 5.74
C ALA A 364 -22.22 -13.18 5.60
N GLN A 365 -22.23 -12.48 4.46
CA GLN A 365 -23.17 -11.38 4.22
C GLN A 365 -24.58 -11.92 3.88
N PRO A 366 -25.67 -11.33 4.39
CA PRO A 366 -25.76 -10.11 5.22
C PRO A 366 -25.74 -10.36 6.74
N ILE A 367 -24.97 -11.32 7.24
CA ILE A 367 -24.94 -11.63 8.68
C ILE A 367 -24.38 -10.42 9.42
N ARG A 368 -25.17 -9.87 10.34
CA ARG A 368 -24.75 -8.79 11.22
C ARG A 368 -23.96 -9.33 12.41
N GLY A 369 -23.02 -8.53 12.89
CA GLY A 369 -22.26 -8.84 14.09
C GLY A 369 -20.76 -8.99 13.84
N TYR A 370 -19.99 -8.81 14.89
CA TYR A 370 -18.52 -8.72 14.81
C TYR A 370 -17.82 -10.06 14.54
N LEU A 371 -18.41 -11.20 14.94
CA LEU A 371 -17.73 -12.50 14.89
C LEU A 371 -17.30 -12.95 13.48
N PRO A 372 -18.12 -12.83 12.41
CA PRO A 372 -17.66 -13.14 11.07
C PRO A 372 -16.50 -12.24 10.62
N SER A 373 -16.60 -10.93 10.89
CA SER A 373 -15.54 -9.97 10.58
C SER A 373 -14.25 -10.24 11.34
N LEU A 374 -14.33 -10.68 12.61
CA LEU A 374 -13.17 -11.09 13.41
C LEU A 374 -12.42 -12.26 12.75
N ILE A 375 -13.13 -13.29 12.31
CA ILE A 375 -12.52 -14.43 11.61
C ILE A 375 -11.85 -13.97 10.33
N VAL A 376 -12.53 -13.15 9.53
CA VAL A 376 -12.00 -12.57 8.28
C VAL A 376 -10.72 -11.79 8.56
N LEU A 377 -10.72 -10.92 9.55
CA LEU A 377 -9.57 -10.07 9.91
C LEU A 377 -8.37 -10.90 10.37
N ILE A 378 -8.58 -11.93 11.19
CA ILE A 378 -7.49 -12.81 11.62
C ILE A 378 -6.90 -13.57 10.43
N LEU A 379 -7.73 -14.17 9.58
CA LEU A 379 -7.27 -14.92 8.40
C LEU A 379 -6.56 -14.02 7.41
N LEU A 380 -7.10 -12.81 7.15
CA LEU A 380 -6.50 -11.81 6.28
C LEU A 380 -5.13 -11.37 6.82
N GLY A 381 -5.04 -11.09 8.12
CA GLY A 381 -3.80 -10.73 8.77
C GLY A 381 -2.76 -11.84 8.72
N MET A 382 -3.14 -13.08 9.04
CA MET A 382 -2.22 -14.24 8.96
C MET A 382 -1.73 -14.46 7.52
N GLY A 383 -2.62 -14.38 6.54
CA GLY A 383 -2.25 -14.49 5.14
C GLY A 383 -1.28 -13.39 4.71
N ASN A 384 -1.58 -12.13 5.07
CA ASN A 384 -0.73 -10.97 4.78
C ASN A 384 0.68 -11.14 5.40
N GLY A 385 0.77 -11.34 6.72
CA GLY A 385 2.05 -11.49 7.41
C GLY A 385 2.89 -12.65 6.87
N GLY A 386 2.22 -13.77 6.56
CA GLY A 386 2.88 -14.95 5.99
C GLY A 386 3.43 -14.70 4.58
N VAL A 387 2.61 -14.13 3.69
CA VAL A 387 3.03 -13.83 2.29
C VAL A 387 4.10 -12.77 2.25
N MET A 388 3.92 -11.65 2.96
CA MET A 388 4.80 -10.48 2.83
C MET A 388 6.23 -10.75 3.30
N VAL A 389 6.42 -11.52 4.37
CA VAL A 389 7.77 -11.90 4.84
C VAL A 389 8.51 -12.71 3.77
N VAL A 390 7.85 -13.73 3.22
CA VAL A 390 8.48 -14.62 2.23
C VAL A 390 8.63 -13.95 0.87
N ALA A 391 7.62 -13.16 0.45
CA ALA A 391 7.67 -12.44 -0.82
C ALA A 391 8.78 -11.39 -0.84
N ASN A 392 8.91 -10.60 0.25
CA ASN A 392 9.99 -9.60 0.34
C ASN A 392 11.38 -10.24 0.34
N ASP A 393 11.57 -11.37 1.04
CA ASP A 393 12.83 -12.11 1.02
C ASP A 393 13.16 -12.62 -0.39
N LEU A 394 12.17 -13.23 -1.05
CA LEU A 394 12.32 -13.75 -2.42
C LEU A 394 12.57 -12.63 -3.43
N LEU A 395 11.91 -11.48 -3.30
CA LEU A 395 12.14 -10.30 -4.13
C LEU A 395 13.56 -9.77 -3.96
N MET A 396 14.03 -9.59 -2.73
CA MET A 396 15.37 -9.08 -2.45
C MET A 396 16.46 -10.03 -2.90
N SER A 397 16.22 -11.35 -2.85
CA SER A 397 17.17 -12.38 -3.32
C SER A 397 17.13 -12.60 -4.83
N SER A 398 16.17 -12.03 -5.57
CA SER A 398 16.00 -12.25 -7.01
C SER A 398 16.98 -11.48 -7.90
N GLY A 399 17.82 -10.62 -7.34
CA GLY A 399 18.82 -9.86 -8.09
C GLY A 399 20.06 -9.51 -7.26
N PRO A 400 21.08 -8.93 -7.90
CA PRO A 400 22.35 -8.64 -7.24
C PRO A 400 22.17 -7.56 -6.16
N THR A 401 22.93 -7.68 -5.07
CA THR A 401 22.91 -6.75 -3.91
C THR A 401 23.18 -5.30 -4.30
N SER A 402 23.95 -5.06 -5.38
CA SER A 402 24.17 -3.73 -5.94
C SER A 402 22.90 -3.07 -6.52
N ARG A 403 21.83 -3.84 -6.77
CA ARG A 403 20.53 -3.38 -7.28
C ARG A 403 19.41 -3.44 -6.24
N SER A 404 19.73 -3.68 -4.97
CA SER A 404 18.71 -3.84 -3.91
C SER A 404 17.77 -2.65 -3.78
N GLY A 405 18.26 -1.41 -3.92
CA GLY A 405 17.43 -0.21 -3.89
C GLY A 405 16.40 -0.15 -5.03
N LEU A 406 16.79 -0.59 -6.24
CA LEU A 406 15.88 -0.69 -7.37
C LEU A 406 14.81 -1.76 -7.14
N ILE A 407 15.22 -2.94 -6.65
CA ILE A 407 14.32 -4.06 -6.37
C ILE A 407 13.30 -3.64 -5.30
N SER A 408 13.75 -2.94 -4.25
CA SER A 408 12.87 -2.37 -3.23
C SER A 408 11.85 -1.39 -3.83
N SER A 409 12.31 -0.43 -4.65
CA SER A 409 11.40 0.54 -5.29
C SER A 409 10.39 -0.13 -6.22
N MET A 410 10.80 -1.18 -6.94
CA MET A 410 9.89 -1.98 -7.78
C MET A 410 8.85 -2.72 -6.92
N ASN A 411 9.27 -3.29 -5.79
CA ASN A 411 8.37 -3.94 -4.83
C ASN A 411 7.35 -2.95 -4.27
N ASP A 412 7.81 -1.77 -3.83
CA ASP A 412 6.93 -0.72 -3.28
C ASP A 412 5.91 -0.27 -4.34
N THR A 413 6.36 -0.06 -5.59
CA THR A 413 5.46 0.27 -6.71
C THR A 413 4.37 -0.79 -6.91
N VAL A 414 4.75 -2.07 -6.90
CA VAL A 414 3.81 -3.18 -7.11
C VAL A 414 2.81 -3.29 -5.95
N GLN A 415 3.24 -3.04 -4.72
CA GLN A 415 2.34 -3.03 -3.55
C GLN A 415 1.34 -1.87 -3.62
N GLU A 416 1.77 -0.67 -3.97
CA GLU A 416 0.90 0.50 -4.10
C GLU A 416 -0.10 0.34 -5.26
N ILE A 417 0.33 -0.26 -6.39
CA ILE A 417 -0.58 -0.65 -7.47
C ILE A 417 -1.64 -1.63 -6.94
N GLY A 418 -1.22 -2.65 -6.20
CA GLY A 418 -2.14 -3.61 -5.57
C GLY A 418 -3.15 -2.90 -4.66
N THR A 419 -2.70 -2.00 -3.81
CA THR A 419 -3.53 -1.19 -2.90
C THR A 419 -4.58 -0.38 -3.65
N ALA A 420 -4.16 0.42 -4.64
CA ALA A 420 -5.05 1.26 -5.43
C ALA A 420 -6.09 0.42 -6.20
N PHE A 421 -5.65 -0.62 -6.93
CA PHE A 421 -6.58 -1.48 -7.66
C PHE A 421 -7.52 -2.27 -6.75
N GLY A 422 -7.09 -2.61 -5.52
CA GLY A 422 -7.95 -3.25 -4.53
C GLY A 422 -9.14 -2.39 -4.15
N ILE A 423 -8.91 -1.13 -3.85
CA ILE A 423 -9.95 -0.15 -3.50
C ILE A 423 -10.81 0.16 -4.72
N ALA A 424 -10.19 0.44 -5.88
CA ALA A 424 -10.91 0.77 -7.10
C ALA A 424 -11.85 -0.35 -7.55
N VAL A 425 -11.34 -1.59 -7.67
CA VAL A 425 -12.12 -2.72 -8.19
C VAL A 425 -13.19 -3.15 -7.20
N LEU A 426 -12.83 -3.39 -5.94
CA LEU A 426 -13.80 -3.87 -4.94
C LEU A 426 -14.81 -2.78 -4.58
N GLY A 427 -14.39 -1.52 -4.53
CA GLY A 427 -15.27 -0.38 -4.34
C GLY A 427 -16.24 -0.18 -5.51
N ALA A 428 -15.79 -0.35 -6.77
CA ALA A 428 -16.64 -0.29 -7.95
C ALA A 428 -17.68 -1.44 -7.97
N VAL A 429 -17.28 -2.67 -7.61
CA VAL A 429 -18.20 -3.79 -7.46
C VAL A 429 -19.22 -3.51 -6.36
N LEU A 430 -18.77 -3.00 -5.20
CA LEU A 430 -19.66 -2.63 -4.10
C LEU A 430 -20.69 -1.58 -4.56
N ALA A 431 -20.24 -0.49 -5.19
CA ALA A 431 -21.10 0.61 -5.64
C ALA A 431 -22.12 0.15 -6.68
N SER A 432 -21.67 -0.58 -7.73
CA SER A 432 -22.54 -1.05 -8.80
C SER A 432 -23.59 -2.05 -8.32
N GLN A 433 -23.19 -3.01 -7.48
CA GLN A 433 -24.12 -4.01 -6.93
C GLN A 433 -25.08 -3.39 -5.91
N TYR A 434 -24.63 -2.40 -5.13
CA TYR A 434 -25.53 -1.65 -4.25
C TYR A 434 -26.64 -0.95 -5.03
N ALA A 435 -26.30 -0.23 -6.11
CA ALA A 435 -27.27 0.45 -6.95
C ALA A 435 -28.28 -0.56 -7.60
N VAL A 436 -27.80 -1.70 -8.08
CA VAL A 436 -28.65 -2.74 -8.66
C VAL A 436 -29.59 -3.36 -7.63
N SER A 437 -29.10 -3.67 -6.43
CA SER A 437 -29.89 -4.30 -5.37
C SER A 437 -30.93 -3.34 -4.81
N LEU A 438 -30.56 -2.05 -4.60
CA LEU A 438 -31.47 -1.03 -4.12
C LEU A 438 -32.62 -0.76 -5.10
N ARG A 439 -32.32 -0.62 -6.42
CA ARG A 439 -33.36 -0.45 -7.45
C ARG A 439 -34.33 -1.62 -7.52
N ARG A 440 -33.89 -2.85 -7.25
CA ARG A 440 -34.75 -4.04 -7.21
C ARG A 440 -35.69 -4.01 -6.01
N SER A 441 -35.20 -3.57 -4.86
CA SER A 441 -35.97 -3.52 -3.62
C SER A 441 -36.90 -2.31 -3.55
N MET A 442 -36.47 -1.17 -4.11
CA MET A 442 -37.18 0.12 -4.06
C MET A 442 -37.06 0.91 -5.39
N PRO A 443 -37.93 0.60 -6.39
CA PRO A 443 -37.86 1.21 -7.73
C PRO A 443 -38.09 2.73 -7.80
N GLY A 444 -38.32 3.42 -6.72
CA GLY A 444 -38.58 4.87 -6.67
C GLY A 444 -37.54 5.67 -5.88
N VAL A 445 -36.57 5.01 -5.29
CA VAL A 445 -35.50 5.69 -4.54
C VAL A 445 -34.40 6.12 -5.51
N ALA A 446 -33.95 7.36 -5.39
CA ALA A 446 -32.89 7.91 -6.22
C ALA A 446 -31.59 7.10 -6.10
N ASP A 447 -30.82 7.02 -7.19
CA ASP A 447 -29.51 6.36 -7.23
C ASP A 447 -28.50 7.18 -6.42
N GLY A 448 -28.50 6.97 -5.11
CA GLY A 448 -27.56 7.59 -4.16
C GLY A 448 -26.50 6.61 -3.67
N SER A 449 -25.44 7.14 -3.07
CA SER A 449 -24.53 6.32 -2.26
C SER A 449 -25.25 5.73 -1.06
N PHE A 450 -24.71 4.66 -0.47
CA PHE A 450 -25.30 4.03 0.73
C PHE A 450 -25.54 5.04 1.86
N THR A 451 -24.57 5.93 2.10
CA THR A 451 -24.71 6.98 3.13
C THR A 451 -25.77 8.02 2.79
N ALA A 452 -25.86 8.45 1.52
CA ALA A 452 -26.90 9.37 1.06
C ALA A 452 -28.30 8.75 1.26
N THR A 453 -28.46 7.49 0.82
CA THR A 453 -29.72 6.76 1.03
C THR A 453 -30.10 6.64 2.50
N LEU A 454 -29.13 6.41 3.40
CA LEU A 454 -29.39 6.37 4.85
C LEU A 454 -29.74 7.74 5.43
N SER A 455 -29.16 8.84 4.92
CA SER A 455 -29.48 10.21 5.32
C SER A 455 -30.89 10.60 4.86
N ASP A 456 -31.21 10.29 3.59
CA ASP A 456 -32.50 10.62 2.99
C ASP A 456 -33.64 9.77 3.56
N ALA A 457 -33.33 8.55 4.02
CA ALA A 457 -34.29 7.68 4.68
C ALA A 457 -34.88 8.33 5.95
N GLY A 458 -34.16 9.19 6.65
CA GLY A 458 -34.58 9.85 7.87
C GLY A 458 -35.17 8.83 8.87
N THR A 459 -36.49 8.93 9.13
CA THR A 459 -37.25 8.01 9.99
C THR A 459 -37.91 6.84 9.25
N ASP A 460 -37.79 6.76 7.90
CA ASP A 460 -38.42 5.69 7.14
C ASP A 460 -37.62 4.36 7.30
N ALA A 461 -38.16 3.51 8.18
CA ALA A 461 -37.54 2.22 8.50
C ALA A 461 -37.47 1.29 7.27
N SER A 462 -38.37 1.40 6.30
CA SER A 462 -38.43 0.53 5.13
C SER A 462 -37.28 0.85 4.15
N VAL A 463 -36.99 2.12 3.93
CA VAL A 463 -35.86 2.58 3.10
C VAL A 463 -34.53 2.19 3.75
N ARG A 464 -34.43 2.37 5.06
CA ARG A 464 -33.23 1.99 5.82
C ARG A 464 -32.96 0.48 5.75
N GLU A 465 -34.00 -0.35 5.91
CA GLU A 465 -33.86 -1.81 5.83
C GLU A 465 -33.47 -2.27 4.42
N ALA A 466 -34.07 -1.71 3.39
CA ALA A 466 -33.71 -1.97 2.00
C ALA A 466 -32.27 -1.56 1.67
N ALA A 467 -31.79 -0.39 2.16
CA ALA A 467 -30.43 0.07 1.99
C ALA A 467 -29.42 -0.85 2.68
N LEU A 468 -29.71 -1.31 3.91
CA LEU A 468 -28.86 -2.26 4.63
C LEU A 468 -28.82 -3.65 3.96
N ALA A 469 -29.92 -4.13 3.42
CA ALA A 469 -29.99 -5.37 2.67
C ALA A 469 -29.18 -5.25 1.36
N ALA A 470 -29.37 -4.15 0.61
CA ALA A 470 -28.63 -3.87 -0.62
C ALA A 470 -27.10 -3.78 -0.39
N PHE A 471 -26.67 -3.16 0.72
CA PHE A 471 -25.27 -3.12 1.10
C PHE A 471 -24.71 -4.51 1.42
N GLY A 472 -25.50 -5.36 2.11
CA GLY A 472 -25.12 -6.77 2.35
C GLY A 472 -24.94 -7.56 1.07
N ASP A 473 -25.87 -7.46 0.12
CA ASP A 473 -25.78 -8.13 -1.21
C ASP A 473 -24.56 -7.63 -1.98
N ALA A 474 -24.32 -6.32 -1.99
CA ALA A 474 -23.16 -5.72 -2.65
C ALA A 474 -21.83 -6.18 -2.02
N SER A 475 -21.76 -6.21 -0.70
CA SER A 475 -20.59 -6.71 0.05
C SER A 475 -20.33 -8.20 -0.22
N ARG A 476 -21.40 -9.00 -0.33
CA ARG A 476 -21.32 -10.41 -0.74
C ARG A 476 -20.66 -10.55 -2.11
N MET A 477 -21.13 -9.82 -3.10
CA MET A 477 -20.60 -9.89 -4.47
C MET A 477 -19.15 -9.43 -4.53
N ALA A 478 -18.81 -8.33 -3.85
CA ALA A 478 -17.44 -7.83 -3.79
C ALA A 478 -16.48 -8.79 -3.08
N GLY A 479 -16.90 -9.42 -1.97
CA GLY A 479 -16.11 -10.43 -1.27
C GLY A 479 -15.87 -11.69 -2.12
N LEU A 480 -16.89 -12.18 -2.85
CA LEU A 480 -16.76 -13.32 -3.77
C LEU A 480 -15.89 -12.97 -4.99
N THR A 481 -15.99 -11.73 -5.50
CA THR A 481 -15.12 -11.24 -6.58
C THR A 481 -13.66 -11.21 -6.12
N ALA A 482 -13.39 -10.71 -4.91
CA ALA A 482 -12.06 -10.75 -4.31
C ALA A 482 -11.54 -12.17 -4.18
N ALA A 483 -12.36 -13.11 -3.70
CA ALA A 483 -12.00 -14.53 -3.60
C ALA A 483 -11.61 -15.11 -4.98
N GLY A 484 -12.39 -14.83 -6.01
CA GLY A 484 -12.10 -15.26 -7.37
C GLY A 484 -10.78 -14.72 -7.91
N ILE A 485 -10.50 -13.43 -7.69
CA ILE A 485 -9.24 -12.79 -8.09
C ILE A 485 -8.06 -13.42 -7.35
N VAL A 486 -8.16 -13.66 -6.04
CA VAL A 486 -7.08 -14.28 -5.27
C VAL A 486 -6.86 -15.72 -5.70
N VAL A 487 -7.91 -16.50 -5.95
CA VAL A 487 -7.80 -17.88 -6.47
C VAL A 487 -7.08 -17.88 -7.83
N LEU A 488 -7.42 -16.95 -8.72
CA LEU A 488 -6.70 -16.80 -10.00
C LEU A 488 -5.23 -16.45 -9.76
N ALA A 489 -4.94 -15.53 -8.83
CA ALA A 489 -3.57 -15.18 -8.46
C ALA A 489 -2.81 -16.40 -7.92
N VAL A 490 -3.44 -17.22 -7.06
CA VAL A 490 -2.87 -18.48 -6.54
C VAL A 490 -2.47 -19.40 -7.70
N MET A 491 -3.35 -19.59 -8.70
CA MET A 491 -3.05 -20.45 -9.85
C MET A 491 -1.87 -19.93 -10.69
N VAL A 492 -1.84 -18.62 -10.97
CA VAL A 492 -0.76 -17.98 -11.73
C VAL A 492 0.56 -18.07 -10.98
N ILE A 493 0.56 -17.76 -9.68
CA ILE A 493 1.75 -17.77 -8.83
C ILE A 493 2.28 -19.19 -8.64
N ALA A 494 1.37 -20.17 -8.46
CA ALA A 494 1.74 -21.59 -8.37
C ALA A 494 2.46 -22.06 -9.62
N PHE A 495 2.03 -21.62 -10.81
CA PHE A 495 2.69 -21.92 -12.08
C PHE A 495 4.03 -21.19 -12.21
N THR A 496 4.08 -19.90 -11.89
CA THR A 496 5.30 -19.06 -12.01
C THR A 496 6.41 -19.55 -11.10
N LEU A 497 6.10 -19.82 -9.82
CA LEU A 497 7.07 -20.28 -8.84
C LEU A 497 7.45 -21.77 -8.98
N ARG A 498 6.77 -22.54 -9.83
CA ARG A 498 7.16 -23.92 -10.12
C ARG A 498 8.56 -23.99 -10.79
N LYS A 499 8.88 -23.02 -11.63
CA LYS A 499 10.16 -22.94 -12.32
C LYS A 499 11.34 -22.63 -11.37
N VAL A 500 11.08 -21.91 -10.27
CA VAL A 500 12.09 -21.53 -9.27
C VAL A 500 12.54 -22.74 -8.45
N VAL A 501 11.61 -23.62 -8.09
CA VAL A 501 11.93 -24.84 -7.32
C VAL A 501 12.68 -25.86 -8.18
N ALA A 502 12.32 -25.98 -9.46
CA ALA A 502 12.98 -26.89 -10.38
C ALA A 502 14.45 -26.48 -10.70
N ALA A 503 14.75 -25.18 -10.70
CA ALA A 503 16.12 -24.69 -10.93
C ALA A 503 17.05 -25.02 -9.74
N LYS A 504 16.55 -24.89 -8.48
CA LYS A 504 17.33 -25.23 -7.29
C LYS A 504 17.60 -26.73 -7.14
N SER A 505 16.64 -27.59 -7.51
CA SER A 505 16.84 -29.04 -7.46
C SER A 505 17.80 -29.58 -8.55
N GLY A 506 18.04 -28.84 -9.62
CA GLY A 506 19.03 -29.20 -10.64
C GLY A 506 20.45 -28.77 -10.30
N GLU A 507 20.64 -27.72 -9.49
CA GLU A 507 21.95 -27.31 -8.98
C GLU A 507 22.46 -28.23 -7.85
N ASP A 508 21.56 -28.82 -7.06
CA ASP A 508 21.90 -29.75 -5.97
C ASP A 508 22.22 -31.20 -6.49
N GLU A 509 21.96 -31.51 -7.77
CA GLU A 509 22.34 -32.78 -8.42
C GLU A 509 23.66 -32.71 -9.21
N GLU A 510 24.24 -31.51 -9.41
CA GLU A 510 25.52 -31.31 -10.12
C GLU A 510 26.72 -31.05 -9.18
N ASP A 511 26.53 -30.89 -7.87
CA ASP A 511 27.58 -30.83 -6.81
C ASP A 511 27.70 -32.19 -6.06
#